data_361aee7de8a1c9a2ff756024223d9d12
#
_entry.id   361aee7de8a1c9a2ff756024223d9d12
#
_cell.length_a   1.000
_cell.length_b   1.000
_cell.length_c   1.000
_cell.angle_alpha   90.00
_cell.angle_beta   90.00
_cell.angle_gamma   90.00
#
_symmetry.space_group_name_H-M   'P 1'
#
loop_
_entity.id
_entity.type
_entity.pdbx_description
1 polymer ?
#
loop_
_entity_poly.entity_id
_entity_poly.type
_entity_poly.pdbx_seq_one_letter_code
_entity_poly.pdbx_strand_id
1 'polypeptide(L)'
;DRFAHGPGQDWIQTEDLKQPFGGTLWGVIDKLDYLQELGVTCLWLSPTWPTPSVHGYDVIDFFSVEPRIGGEQAMRELVKRAHDRDIRILLDLVPNHISDKHPYFQEAARDPSSRYRDWFTFEDYGPGYRSFFGVSSMPELNLSNPEARQWMIDIGIYWLREYDIDGYRLDHANGPGPSFWSEFWPACK
;
A
#
# COMPACT_ATOMS: atom_id res chain seq x y z
N ASP A 1 22.31 11.33 9.91
CA ASP A 1 20.90 11.10 10.02
C ASP A 1 20.62 9.68 10.50
N ARG A 2 20.18 9.51 11.75
CA ARG A 2 19.98 8.19 12.39
C ARG A 2 18.84 7.37 11.77
N PHE A 3 18.08 7.95 10.85
CA PHE A 3 16.87 7.35 10.30
C PHE A 3 17.02 6.93 8.85
N ALA A 4 18.09 7.28 8.18
CA ALA A 4 18.32 6.96 6.80
C ALA A 4 19.27 5.75 6.70
N HIS A 5 18.72 4.56 6.55
CA HIS A 5 19.48 3.34 6.23
C HIS A 5 19.57 3.10 4.71
N GLY A 6 19.17 4.04 3.89
CA GLY A 6 19.15 3.94 2.44
C GLY A 6 19.72 5.19 1.76
N PRO A 7 19.76 5.20 0.41
CA PRO A 7 20.21 6.35 -0.36
C PRO A 7 19.16 7.46 -0.28
N GLY A 8 19.10 8.15 0.83
CA GLY A 8 18.29 9.33 1.05
C GLY A 8 19.14 10.59 0.95
N GLN A 9 18.50 11.69 0.62
CA GLN A 9 19.11 13.02 0.69
C GLN A 9 18.66 13.72 1.98
N ASP A 10 19.47 14.66 2.46
CA ASP A 10 19.03 15.55 3.52
C ASP A 10 17.83 16.37 3.02
N TRP A 11 16.67 16.18 3.63
CA TRP A 11 15.43 16.85 3.26
C TRP A 11 15.51 18.40 3.35
N ILE A 12 16.44 18.92 4.11
CA ILE A 12 16.69 20.36 4.24
C ILE A 12 17.39 20.92 2.99
N GLN A 13 18.08 20.08 2.21
CA GLN A 13 18.90 20.51 1.09
C GLN A 13 18.30 20.27 -0.29
N THR A 14 17.11 19.64 -0.39
CA THR A 14 16.49 19.35 -1.67
C THR A 14 15.13 20.04 -1.82
N GLU A 15 14.93 20.64 -2.98
CA GLU A 15 13.63 21.16 -3.44
C GLU A 15 12.87 20.11 -4.30
N ASP A 16 13.52 18.99 -4.64
CA ASP A 16 12.93 17.92 -5.44
C ASP A 16 12.15 16.94 -4.58
N LEU A 17 10.85 17.19 -4.44
CA LEU A 17 9.92 16.34 -3.69
C LEU A 17 9.71 14.94 -4.31
N LYS A 18 10.29 14.64 -5.47
CA LYS A 18 10.27 13.31 -6.09
C LYS A 18 11.41 12.42 -5.64
N GLN A 19 12.36 12.95 -4.91
CA GLN A 19 13.47 12.19 -4.37
C GLN A 19 13.11 11.53 -3.04
N PRO A 20 13.54 10.28 -2.79
CA PRO A 20 13.35 9.64 -1.49
C PRO A 20 14.26 10.29 -0.43
N PHE A 21 13.71 10.64 0.71
CA PHE A 21 14.44 11.24 1.83
C PHE A 21 15.04 10.22 2.81
N GLY A 22 14.89 8.92 2.53
CA GLY A 22 15.60 7.85 3.24
C GLY A 22 14.96 7.39 4.55
N GLY A 23 13.69 7.68 4.82
CA GLY A 23 12.96 7.09 5.94
C GLY A 23 12.81 5.57 5.75
N THR A 24 13.00 4.78 6.82
CA THR A 24 12.89 3.32 6.78
C THR A 24 12.12 2.78 7.98
N LEU A 25 11.64 1.53 7.88
CA LEU A 25 11.00 0.84 9.00
C LEU A 25 11.98 0.62 10.16
N TRP A 26 13.29 0.44 9.87
CA TRP A 26 14.32 0.39 10.91
C TRP A 26 14.41 1.70 11.69
N GLY A 27 14.31 2.84 10.99
CA GLY A 27 14.26 4.15 11.66
C GLY A 27 13.04 4.33 12.56
N VAL A 28 11.89 3.76 12.19
CA VAL A 28 10.70 3.74 13.07
C VAL A 28 10.96 2.87 14.29
N ILE A 29 11.55 1.68 14.11
CA ILE A 29 11.92 0.77 15.21
C ILE A 29 12.82 1.48 16.22
N ASP A 30 13.84 2.21 15.75
CA ASP A 30 14.77 2.96 16.62
C ASP A 30 14.07 4.08 17.43
N LYS A 31 12.84 4.44 17.05
CA LYS A 31 12.05 5.49 17.71
C LYS A 31 10.87 5.01 18.53
N LEU A 32 10.64 3.71 18.62
CA LEU A 32 9.49 3.19 19.34
C LEU A 32 9.48 3.60 20.82
N ASP A 33 10.63 3.63 21.50
CA ASP A 33 10.71 4.08 22.90
C ASP A 33 10.29 5.55 23.05
N TYR A 34 10.78 6.43 22.16
CA TYR A 34 10.37 7.83 22.13
C TYR A 34 8.86 7.99 21.86
N LEU A 35 8.30 7.19 20.93
CA LEU A 35 6.87 7.24 20.61
C LEU A 35 6.03 6.75 21.78
N GLN A 36 6.47 5.72 22.49
CA GLN A 36 5.82 5.22 23.69
C GLN A 36 5.84 6.28 24.82
N GLU A 37 6.97 6.92 25.06
CA GLU A 37 7.09 8.02 26.05
C GLU A 37 6.20 9.21 25.70
N LEU A 38 5.97 9.47 24.41
CA LEU A 38 5.03 10.49 23.91
C LEU A 38 3.56 10.09 24.10
N GLY A 39 3.28 8.85 24.49
CA GLY A 39 1.92 8.33 24.67
C GLY A 39 1.25 7.83 23.38
N VAL A 40 2.02 7.55 22.34
CA VAL A 40 1.49 6.95 21.09
C VAL A 40 1.11 5.49 21.35
N THR A 41 -0.11 5.12 20.96
CA THR A 41 -0.66 3.77 21.13
C THR A 41 -0.99 3.10 19.79
N CYS A 42 -0.81 3.81 18.68
CA CYS A 42 -1.05 3.30 17.35
C CYS A 42 -0.21 4.06 16.31
N LEU A 43 0.42 3.34 15.40
CA LEU A 43 1.14 3.90 14.26
C LEU A 43 0.40 3.55 12.99
N TRP A 44 0.06 4.55 12.20
CA TRP A 44 -0.34 4.36 10.83
C TRP A 44 0.87 4.60 9.93
N LEU A 45 1.19 3.58 9.11
CA LEU A 45 2.26 3.63 8.12
C LEU A 45 1.67 3.99 6.75
N SER A 46 2.27 4.97 6.05
CA SER A 46 2.01 5.18 4.61
C SER A 46 2.27 3.89 3.84
N PRO A 47 1.79 3.75 2.57
CA PRO A 47 1.96 2.50 1.84
C PRO A 47 3.39 1.97 1.87
N THR A 48 3.53 0.69 2.26
CA THR A 48 4.83 0.03 2.47
C THR A 48 5.16 -1.00 1.40
N TRP A 49 4.35 -1.08 0.36
CA TRP A 49 4.48 -2.02 -0.74
C TRP A 49 5.42 -1.51 -1.84
N PRO A 50 5.97 -2.40 -2.69
CA PRO A 50 6.72 -2.02 -3.88
C PRO A 50 5.93 -1.08 -4.79
N THR A 51 6.57 0.03 -5.14
CA THR A 51 5.97 1.13 -5.89
C THR A 51 7.02 1.85 -6.73
N PRO A 52 6.67 2.40 -7.91
CA PRO A 52 7.58 3.22 -8.68
C PRO A 52 7.70 4.66 -8.18
N SER A 53 6.78 5.09 -7.32
CA SER A 53 6.74 6.46 -6.80
C SER A 53 7.30 6.58 -5.39
N VAL A 54 7.49 7.83 -4.93
CA VAL A 54 7.91 8.13 -3.56
C VAL A 54 6.72 8.16 -2.58
N HIS A 55 5.50 8.34 -3.08
CA HIS A 55 4.30 8.38 -2.24
C HIS A 55 3.71 7.00 -1.92
N GLY A 56 3.98 5.97 -2.74
CA GLY A 56 3.61 4.59 -2.46
C GLY A 56 2.18 4.18 -2.85
N TYR A 57 1.34 5.09 -3.34
CA TYR A 57 -0.07 4.79 -3.64
C TYR A 57 -0.29 4.07 -4.97
N ASP A 58 0.70 4.00 -5.86
CA ASP A 58 0.69 3.23 -7.11
C ASP A 58 1.40 1.88 -6.91
N VAL A 59 0.73 0.97 -6.24
CA VAL A 59 1.28 -0.30 -5.78
C VAL A 59 1.52 -1.27 -6.94
N ILE A 60 2.73 -1.89 -6.98
CA ILE A 60 3.09 -2.93 -7.96
C ILE A 60 2.85 -4.34 -7.41
N ASP A 61 3.05 -4.54 -6.12
CA ASP A 61 2.90 -5.84 -5.45
C ASP A 61 2.39 -5.63 -4.03
N PHE A 62 1.23 -6.21 -3.71
CA PHE A 62 0.62 -6.12 -2.38
C PHE A 62 1.07 -7.22 -1.41
N PHE A 63 1.87 -8.19 -1.86
CA PHE A 63 2.26 -9.34 -1.03
C PHE A 63 3.71 -9.27 -0.54
N SER A 64 4.41 -8.18 -0.84
CA SER A 64 5.77 -7.95 -0.36
C SER A 64 5.94 -6.55 0.23
N VAL A 65 6.99 -6.36 1.00
CA VAL A 65 7.37 -5.05 1.56
C VAL A 65 8.42 -4.41 0.69
N GLU A 66 8.30 -3.11 0.43
CA GLU A 66 9.26 -2.33 -0.35
C GLU A 66 10.69 -2.48 0.22
N PRO A 67 11.63 -3.05 -0.56
CA PRO A 67 12.99 -3.30 -0.07
C PRO A 67 13.74 -2.04 0.38
N ARG A 68 13.47 -0.89 -0.27
CA ARG A 68 14.13 0.39 0.05
C ARG A 68 13.85 0.88 1.48
N ILE A 69 12.71 0.49 2.06
CA ILE A 69 12.36 0.85 3.45
C ILE A 69 12.71 -0.24 4.47
N GLY A 70 13.36 -1.33 4.05
CA GLY A 70 13.84 -2.40 4.93
C GLY A 70 13.25 -3.77 4.67
N GLY A 71 12.27 -3.89 3.76
CA GLY A 71 11.69 -5.17 3.35
C GLY A 71 10.93 -5.90 4.46
N GLU A 72 10.64 -7.17 4.21
CA GLU A 72 9.82 -8.01 5.09
C GLU A 72 10.41 -8.19 6.49
N GLN A 73 11.74 -8.32 6.58
CA GLN A 73 12.41 -8.47 7.87
C GLN A 73 12.15 -7.27 8.78
N ALA A 74 12.26 -6.05 8.24
CA ALA A 74 12.03 -4.83 9.00
C ALA A 74 10.55 -4.70 9.42
N MET A 75 9.62 -5.10 8.54
CA MET A 75 8.19 -5.08 8.86
C MET A 75 7.84 -6.02 10.01
N ARG A 76 8.30 -7.29 9.95
CA ARG A 76 8.07 -8.27 11.03
C ARG A 76 8.67 -7.81 12.36
N GLU A 77 9.87 -7.26 12.33
CA GLU A 77 10.54 -6.74 13.52
C GLU A 77 9.82 -5.51 14.07
N LEU A 78 9.32 -4.61 13.21
CA LEU A 78 8.55 -3.44 13.62
C LEU A 78 7.27 -3.84 14.35
N VAL A 79 6.45 -4.72 13.74
CA VAL A 79 5.19 -5.18 14.34
C VAL A 79 5.46 -5.80 15.71
N LYS A 80 6.42 -6.74 15.78
CA LYS A 80 6.79 -7.40 17.04
C LYS A 80 7.18 -6.39 18.13
N ARG A 81 8.11 -5.47 17.81
CA ARG A 81 8.59 -4.49 18.81
C ARG A 81 7.56 -3.42 19.18
N ALA A 82 6.66 -3.09 18.27
CA ALA A 82 5.54 -2.21 18.56
C ALA A 82 4.57 -2.86 19.55
N HIS A 83 4.21 -4.14 19.31
CA HIS A 83 3.36 -4.92 20.22
C HIS A 83 3.98 -5.11 21.61
N ASP A 84 5.30 -5.33 21.69
CA ASP A 84 6.04 -5.38 22.96
C ASP A 84 5.91 -4.07 23.80
N ARG A 85 5.38 -2.98 23.18
CA ARG A 85 5.17 -1.66 23.77
C ARG A 85 3.71 -1.22 23.81
N ASP A 86 2.77 -2.14 23.57
CA ASP A 86 1.34 -1.84 23.43
C ASP A 86 1.03 -0.79 22.35
N ILE A 87 1.86 -0.73 21.28
CA ILE A 87 1.65 0.12 20.11
C ILE A 87 1.12 -0.73 18.96
N ARG A 88 -0.05 -0.37 18.45
CA ARG A 88 -0.68 -1.02 17.28
C ARG A 88 -0.10 -0.52 15.98
N ILE A 89 -0.14 -1.37 14.94
CA ILE A 89 0.31 -1.04 13.59
C ILE A 89 -0.86 -1.09 12.61
N LEU A 90 -1.14 0.01 11.95
CA LEU A 90 -2.08 0.10 10.83
C LEU A 90 -1.31 0.31 9.52
N LEU A 91 -1.65 -0.48 8.50
CA LEU A 91 -1.16 -0.24 7.14
C LEU A 91 -2.14 0.62 6.34
N ASP A 92 -1.62 1.31 5.33
CA ASP A 92 -2.43 2.10 4.40
C ASP A 92 -2.87 1.21 3.23
N LEU A 93 -4.06 0.65 3.27
CA LEU A 93 -4.60 -0.17 2.19
C LEU A 93 -5.13 0.71 1.05
N VAL A 94 -4.70 0.43 -0.19
CA VAL A 94 -5.07 1.15 -1.41
C VAL A 94 -5.95 0.27 -2.29
N PRO A 95 -7.26 0.13 -2.03
CA PRO A 95 -8.10 -0.84 -2.74
C PRO A 95 -8.67 -0.30 -4.05
N ASN A 96 -8.65 1.01 -4.27
CA ASN A 96 -9.30 1.64 -5.41
C ASN A 96 -8.52 1.49 -6.73
N HIS A 97 -7.21 1.50 -6.68
CA HIS A 97 -6.34 1.52 -7.86
C HIS A 97 -5.01 0.83 -7.57
N ILE A 98 -4.29 0.54 -8.64
CA ILE A 98 -2.95 -0.06 -8.60
C ILE A 98 -2.02 0.72 -9.53
N SER A 99 -0.74 0.35 -9.59
CA SER A 99 0.19 0.92 -10.57
C SER A 99 -0.14 0.46 -12.00
N ASP A 100 0.08 1.33 -12.98
CA ASP A 100 0.12 0.95 -14.39
C ASP A 100 1.24 -0.06 -14.69
N LYS A 101 2.19 -0.24 -13.78
CA LYS A 101 3.29 -1.21 -13.85
C LYS A 101 2.97 -2.54 -13.18
N HIS A 102 1.81 -2.66 -12.54
CA HIS A 102 1.39 -3.93 -11.94
C HIS A 102 1.22 -5.00 -13.04
N PRO A 103 1.74 -6.25 -12.84
CA PRO A 103 1.70 -7.29 -13.86
C PRO A 103 0.31 -7.57 -14.43
N TYR A 104 -0.73 -7.58 -13.58
CA TYR A 104 -2.11 -7.84 -14.01
C TYR A 104 -2.64 -6.73 -14.92
N PHE A 105 -2.35 -5.46 -14.60
CA PHE A 105 -2.74 -4.36 -15.48
C PHE A 105 -1.98 -4.38 -16.80
N GLN A 106 -0.67 -4.64 -16.76
CA GLN A 106 0.17 -4.75 -17.96
C GLN A 106 -0.31 -5.86 -18.90
N GLU A 107 -0.74 -7.01 -18.35
CA GLU A 107 -1.31 -8.09 -19.15
C GLU A 107 -2.67 -7.69 -19.72
N ALA A 108 -3.58 -7.18 -18.90
CA ALA A 108 -4.91 -6.71 -19.32
C ALA A 108 -4.86 -5.63 -20.41
N ALA A 109 -3.87 -4.72 -20.34
CA ALA A 109 -3.72 -3.65 -21.32
C ALA A 109 -3.19 -4.15 -22.67
N ARG A 110 -2.35 -5.20 -22.67
CA ARG A 110 -1.75 -5.77 -23.90
C ARG A 110 -2.64 -6.77 -24.59
N ASP A 111 -3.39 -7.57 -23.83
CA ASP A 111 -4.19 -8.66 -24.34
C ASP A 111 -5.68 -8.51 -23.93
N PRO A 112 -6.55 -8.15 -24.90
CA PRO A 112 -7.99 -8.07 -24.65
C PRO A 112 -8.63 -9.41 -24.22
N SER A 113 -7.97 -10.55 -24.41
CA SER A 113 -8.41 -11.87 -23.98
C SER A 113 -7.88 -12.29 -22.61
N SER A 114 -7.07 -11.47 -21.96
CA SER A 114 -6.52 -11.73 -20.63
C SER A 114 -7.63 -11.93 -19.60
N ARG A 115 -7.44 -12.87 -18.69
CA ARG A 115 -8.34 -13.07 -17.53
C ARG A 115 -8.47 -11.82 -16.65
N TYR A 116 -7.48 -10.92 -16.70
CA TYR A 116 -7.47 -9.67 -15.93
C TYR A 116 -8.16 -8.52 -16.68
N ARG A 117 -8.64 -8.74 -17.93
CA ARG A 117 -9.22 -7.66 -18.73
C ARG A 117 -10.35 -6.96 -18.01
N ASP A 118 -11.27 -7.71 -17.42
CA ASP A 118 -12.45 -7.20 -16.75
C ASP A 118 -12.19 -6.75 -15.29
N TRP A 119 -10.92 -6.86 -14.83
CA TRP A 119 -10.48 -6.26 -13.56
C TRP A 119 -10.32 -4.76 -13.68
N PHE A 120 -10.33 -4.23 -14.88
CA PHE A 120 -10.21 -2.80 -15.20
C PHE A 120 -11.32 -2.39 -16.15
N THR A 121 -11.65 -1.10 -16.17
CA THR A 121 -12.61 -0.54 -17.12
C THR A 121 -11.85 0.17 -18.23
N PHE A 122 -11.81 -0.44 -19.41
CA PHE A 122 -11.21 0.17 -20.60
C PHE A 122 -12.23 1.06 -21.31
N GLU A 123 -11.80 2.23 -21.78
CA GLU A 123 -12.63 3.30 -22.32
C GLU A 123 -11.95 3.90 -23.56
N ASP A 124 -12.74 4.48 -24.50
CA ASP A 124 -12.20 5.08 -25.73
C ASP A 124 -11.71 6.53 -25.54
N TYR A 125 -11.63 7.03 -24.31
CA TYR A 125 -11.22 8.39 -23.98
C TYR A 125 -10.19 8.40 -22.83
N GLY A 126 -9.57 9.56 -22.61
CA GLY A 126 -8.55 9.75 -21.59
C GLY A 126 -7.31 8.87 -21.88
N PRO A 127 -6.80 8.14 -20.87
CA PRO A 127 -5.68 7.22 -21.04
C PRO A 127 -6.06 5.88 -21.69
N GLY A 128 -7.31 5.70 -22.10
CA GLY A 128 -7.85 4.46 -22.63
C GLY A 128 -8.42 3.50 -21.56
N TYR A 129 -8.46 3.92 -20.32
CA TYR A 129 -9.02 3.19 -19.18
C TYR A 129 -9.37 4.13 -18.04
N ARG A 130 -10.25 3.68 -17.16
CA ARG A 130 -10.58 4.42 -15.94
C ARG A 130 -9.40 4.45 -14.99
N SER A 131 -9.08 5.64 -14.48
CA SER A 131 -7.94 5.86 -13.60
C SER A 131 -8.27 6.86 -12.50
N PHE A 132 -7.58 6.76 -11.37
CA PHE A 132 -7.75 7.62 -10.20
C PHE A 132 -7.58 9.10 -10.56
N PHE A 133 -8.69 9.86 -10.55
CA PHE A 133 -8.75 11.26 -10.97
C PHE A 133 -8.09 11.55 -12.34
N GLY A 134 -8.09 10.61 -13.27
CA GLY A 134 -7.48 10.76 -14.59
C GLY A 134 -5.96 10.58 -14.62
N VAL A 135 -5.33 10.17 -13.51
CA VAL A 135 -3.90 9.89 -13.43
C VAL A 135 -3.59 8.55 -14.09
N SER A 136 -2.96 8.57 -15.26
CA SER A 136 -2.71 7.37 -16.07
C SER A 136 -1.85 6.30 -15.39
N SER A 137 -0.98 6.68 -14.44
CA SER A 137 -0.17 5.72 -13.68
C SER A 137 -0.94 4.96 -12.62
N MET A 138 -2.25 5.27 -12.41
CA MET A 138 -3.09 4.70 -11.35
C MET A 138 -4.40 4.15 -11.91
N PRO A 139 -4.41 3.05 -12.72
CA PRO A 139 -5.63 2.42 -13.20
C PRO A 139 -6.50 1.94 -12.05
N GLU A 140 -7.79 2.26 -12.11
CA GLU A 140 -8.78 1.84 -11.11
C GLU A 140 -9.14 0.37 -11.26
N LEU A 141 -9.24 -0.33 -10.13
CA LEU A 141 -9.75 -1.69 -10.06
C LEU A 141 -11.28 -1.71 -10.19
N ASN A 142 -11.79 -2.58 -11.03
CA ASN A 142 -13.21 -2.88 -11.11
C ASN A 142 -13.59 -3.89 -10.01
N LEU A 143 -13.84 -3.42 -8.81
CA LEU A 143 -14.23 -4.28 -7.68
C LEU A 143 -15.70 -4.80 -7.78
N SER A 144 -16.41 -4.52 -8.89
CA SER A 144 -17.62 -5.24 -9.25
C SER A 144 -17.31 -6.61 -9.87
N ASN A 145 -16.08 -6.80 -10.40
CA ASN A 145 -15.59 -8.10 -10.83
C ASN A 145 -15.31 -8.97 -9.59
N PRO A 146 -15.89 -10.18 -9.50
CA PRO A 146 -15.75 -11.03 -8.30
C PRO A 146 -14.32 -11.48 -8.02
N GLU A 147 -13.50 -11.74 -9.06
CA GLU A 147 -12.11 -12.18 -8.89
C GLU A 147 -11.23 -11.02 -8.39
N ALA A 148 -11.38 -9.81 -8.96
CA ALA A 148 -10.65 -8.63 -8.51
C ALA A 148 -11.03 -8.26 -7.06
N ARG A 149 -12.31 -8.37 -6.73
CA ARG A 149 -12.83 -8.17 -5.37
C ARG A 149 -12.22 -9.15 -4.39
N GLN A 150 -12.27 -10.45 -4.71
CA GLN A 150 -11.72 -11.49 -3.84
C GLN A 150 -10.23 -11.33 -3.65
N TRP A 151 -9.49 -11.02 -4.71
CA TRP A 151 -8.04 -10.74 -4.63
C TRP A 151 -7.73 -9.60 -3.66
N MET A 152 -8.49 -8.49 -3.68
CA MET A 152 -8.29 -7.38 -2.74
C MET A 152 -8.68 -7.77 -1.29
N ILE A 153 -9.69 -8.61 -1.11
CA ILE A 153 -10.05 -9.18 0.21
C ILE A 153 -8.92 -10.07 0.72
N ASP A 154 -8.37 -10.93 -0.14
CA ASP A 154 -7.26 -11.83 0.22
C ASP A 154 -6.00 -11.06 0.65
N ILE A 155 -5.71 -9.92 0.01
CA ILE A 155 -4.65 -9.00 0.46
C ILE A 155 -4.91 -8.52 1.89
N GLY A 156 -6.14 -8.09 2.18
CA GLY A 156 -6.49 -7.65 3.53
C GLY A 156 -6.35 -8.75 4.58
N ILE A 157 -6.75 -9.98 4.25
CA ILE A 157 -6.58 -11.13 5.15
C ILE A 157 -5.11 -11.49 5.34
N TYR A 158 -4.33 -11.46 4.25
CA TYR A 158 -2.91 -11.84 4.24
C TYR A 158 -2.09 -11.04 5.27
N TRP A 159 -2.17 -9.73 5.27
CA TRP A 159 -1.37 -8.89 6.15
C TRP A 159 -1.78 -9.02 7.63
N LEU A 160 -3.07 -9.18 7.91
CA LEU A 160 -3.55 -9.45 9.26
C LEU A 160 -3.03 -10.76 9.81
N ARG A 161 -2.97 -11.81 8.98
CA ARG A 161 -2.58 -13.16 9.43
C ARG A 161 -1.08 -13.40 9.40
N GLU A 162 -0.41 -12.96 8.34
CA GLU A 162 1.01 -13.28 8.11
C GLU A 162 1.95 -12.31 8.82
N TYR A 163 1.51 -11.07 9.04
CA TYR A 163 2.33 -10.04 9.67
C TYR A 163 1.79 -9.57 11.02
N ASP A 164 0.62 -10.06 11.43
CA ASP A 164 -0.02 -9.71 12.72
C ASP A 164 -0.22 -8.19 12.90
N ILE A 165 -0.53 -7.49 11.80
CA ILE A 165 -0.91 -6.07 11.89
C ILE A 165 -2.29 -5.92 12.53
N ASP A 166 -2.57 -4.76 13.13
CA ASP A 166 -3.82 -4.53 13.88
C ASP A 166 -4.97 -4.00 13.02
N GLY A 167 -4.71 -3.62 11.78
CA GLY A 167 -5.74 -3.16 10.87
C GLY A 167 -5.23 -2.23 9.77
N TYR A 168 -6.16 -1.45 9.21
CA TYR A 168 -5.91 -0.61 8.04
C TYR A 168 -6.44 0.81 8.21
N ARG A 169 -5.71 1.76 7.64
CA ARG A 169 -6.26 3.00 7.11
C ARG A 169 -6.64 2.74 5.65
N LEU A 170 -7.85 3.08 5.26
CA LEU A 170 -8.40 2.77 3.94
C LEU A 170 -8.28 3.99 3.04
N ASP A 171 -7.37 3.90 2.04
CA ASP A 171 -7.21 4.97 1.07
C ASP A 171 -8.41 5.04 0.13
N HIS A 172 -8.84 6.26 -0.18
CA HIS A 172 -9.96 6.53 -1.09
C HIS A 172 -11.17 5.59 -0.88
N ALA A 173 -11.62 5.44 0.36
CA ALA A 173 -12.65 4.47 0.77
C ALA A 173 -13.99 4.58 0.00
N ASN A 174 -14.27 5.72 -0.63
CA ASN A 174 -15.46 5.91 -1.47
C ASN A 174 -15.37 5.16 -2.82
N GLY A 175 -14.17 4.92 -3.34
CA GLY A 175 -13.95 4.30 -4.65
C GLY A 175 -14.50 2.87 -4.75
N PRO A 176 -14.12 1.96 -3.85
CA PRO A 176 -14.63 0.58 -3.84
C PRO A 176 -16.14 0.46 -3.64
N GLY A 177 -16.75 1.42 -2.97
CA GLY A 177 -18.18 1.46 -2.69
C GLY A 177 -18.65 0.52 -1.58
N PRO A 178 -19.90 0.70 -1.09
CA PRO A 178 -20.41 -0.01 0.09
C PRO A 178 -20.48 -1.53 -0.07
N SER A 179 -20.73 -2.05 -1.28
CA SER A 179 -20.83 -3.49 -1.52
C SER A 179 -19.51 -4.22 -1.28
N PHE A 180 -18.38 -3.60 -1.66
CA PHE A 180 -17.04 -4.13 -1.36
C PHE A 180 -16.80 -4.18 0.15
N TRP A 181 -17.06 -3.09 0.86
CA TRP A 181 -16.80 -3.01 2.30
C TRP A 181 -17.66 -3.95 3.12
N SER A 182 -18.90 -4.25 2.65
CA SER A 182 -19.78 -5.22 3.33
C SER A 182 -19.25 -6.65 3.29
N GLU A 183 -18.36 -6.98 2.35
CA GLU A 183 -17.68 -8.27 2.25
C GLU A 183 -16.28 -8.23 2.87
N PHE A 184 -15.53 -7.15 2.64
CA PHE A 184 -14.17 -6.98 3.17
C PHE A 184 -14.13 -6.98 4.70
N TRP A 185 -15.03 -6.21 5.33
CA TRP A 185 -15.01 -6.07 6.78
C TRP A 185 -15.24 -7.37 7.55
N PRO A 186 -16.25 -8.22 7.24
CA PRO A 186 -16.41 -9.51 7.90
C PRO A 186 -15.25 -10.47 7.65
N ALA A 187 -14.62 -10.41 6.47
CA ALA A 187 -13.52 -11.29 6.10
C ALA A 187 -12.21 -10.95 6.87
N CYS A 188 -12.03 -9.69 7.27
CA CYS A 188 -10.87 -9.20 8.00
C CYS A 188 -11.03 -9.23 9.54
N LYS A 189 -12.13 -9.75 10.06
CA LYS A 189 -12.36 -9.98 11.50
C LYS A 189 -11.86 -11.34 11.93
#